data_96cf665ca009e8b35769d28b3cd0ca00
#
_entry.id   96cf665ca009e8b35769d28b3cd0ca00
#
_cell.length_a   1.000
_cell.length_b   1.000
_cell.length_c   1.000
_cell.angle_alpha   90.00
_cell.angle_beta   90.00
_cell.angle_gamma   90.00
#
_symmetry.space_group_name_H-M   'P 1'
#
loop_
_entity.id
_entity.type
_entity.pdbx_description
1 polymer ?
#
loop_
_entity_poly.entity_id
_entity_poly.type
_entity_poly.pdbx_seq_one_letter_code
_entity_poly.pdbx_strand_id
1 'polypeptide(L)'
;MELSVGELAQILGQSQPRVSRHLKILSDARVLERRKEGSWVFLTLADDERVEPMFALIDAWSDSSTQALFASDSARTESIRGERAEAANRYFSGHAEVWDQIRSLHAAETDVEGAIDEALGSQHLGRFVYIGTGTGRMIELFGPRASQAIGIDRSSEMLRLARVKLEAAGIASSLRQGDMYSLPLADQSADTIVIHQVLHYAHSPAAAIAEAARVLAPGGTLLVVDFAAHEREELRTTDAHIRLGFEDEVMAGWFASAGLKIDHVEHLEGGELTVTLWRGVKAAIRQRRAA
;
A
#
# COMPACT_ATOMS: atom_id res chain seq x y z
N MET A 1 0.94 0.22 -12.05
CA MET A 1 2.15 -0.21 -11.29
C MET A 1 3.23 0.83 -11.50
N GLU A 2 3.91 1.23 -10.44
CA GLU A 2 5.07 2.13 -10.53
C GLU A 2 6.34 1.32 -10.77
N LEU A 3 7.13 1.72 -11.77
CA LEU A 3 8.39 1.07 -12.14
C LEU A 3 9.54 2.07 -12.03
N SER A 4 10.68 1.60 -11.56
CA SER A 4 11.92 2.38 -11.61
C SER A 4 12.51 2.37 -13.03
N VAL A 5 13.40 3.34 -13.31
CA VAL A 5 14.12 3.39 -14.60
C VAL A 5 14.93 2.13 -14.86
N GLY A 6 15.53 1.56 -13.80
CA GLY A 6 16.31 0.32 -13.89
C GLY A 6 15.45 -0.88 -14.29
N GLU A 7 14.29 -1.02 -13.69
CA GLU A 7 13.35 -2.12 -14.00
C GLU A 7 12.77 -1.99 -15.40
N LEU A 8 12.41 -0.79 -15.82
CA LEU A 8 12.00 -0.58 -17.21
C LEU A 8 13.11 -0.94 -18.19
N ALA A 9 14.37 -0.64 -17.87
CA ALA A 9 15.49 -1.06 -18.70
C ALA A 9 15.58 -2.59 -18.79
N GLN A 10 15.39 -3.29 -17.69
CA GLN A 10 15.38 -4.75 -17.62
C GLN A 10 14.20 -5.35 -18.39
N ILE A 11 12.97 -4.85 -18.20
CA ILE A 11 11.76 -5.28 -18.91
C ILE A 11 11.95 -5.14 -20.41
N LEU A 12 12.42 -3.98 -20.87
CA LEU A 12 12.58 -3.67 -22.28
C LEU A 12 13.84 -4.27 -22.91
N GLY A 13 14.73 -4.90 -22.12
CA GLY A 13 15.99 -5.43 -22.60
C GLY A 13 16.90 -4.34 -23.18
N GLN A 14 16.84 -3.12 -22.65
CA GLN A 14 17.58 -1.95 -23.14
C GLN A 14 18.50 -1.37 -22.06
N SER A 15 19.51 -0.60 -22.48
CA SER A 15 20.39 0.07 -21.53
C SER A 15 19.65 1.21 -20.79
N GLN A 16 19.93 1.34 -19.49
CA GLN A 16 19.32 2.37 -18.64
C GLN A 16 19.47 3.81 -19.19
N PRO A 17 20.62 4.23 -19.75
CA PRO A 17 20.73 5.57 -20.36
C PRO A 17 19.79 5.79 -21.54
N ARG A 18 19.56 4.74 -22.36
CA ARG A 18 18.62 4.82 -23.50
C ARG A 18 17.17 4.95 -22.99
N VAL A 19 16.78 4.11 -22.06
CA VAL A 19 15.44 4.16 -21.45
C VAL A 19 15.22 5.51 -20.78
N SER A 20 16.17 5.99 -19.97
CA SER A 20 16.06 7.28 -19.28
C SER A 20 15.82 8.46 -20.25
N ARG A 21 16.44 8.42 -21.45
CA ARG A 21 16.22 9.46 -22.48
C ARG A 21 14.80 9.42 -23.03
N HIS A 22 14.26 8.23 -23.32
CA HIS A 22 12.88 8.08 -23.80
C HIS A 22 11.87 8.48 -22.72
N LEU A 23 12.11 8.10 -21.48
CA LEU A 23 11.26 8.48 -20.36
C LEU A 23 11.23 9.99 -20.11
N LYS A 24 12.35 10.68 -20.35
CA LYS A 24 12.37 12.14 -20.31
C LYS A 24 11.45 12.74 -21.37
N ILE A 25 11.52 12.27 -22.62
CA ILE A 25 10.65 12.74 -23.70
C ILE A 25 9.17 12.53 -23.38
N LEU A 26 8.81 11.35 -22.87
CA LEU A 26 7.44 11.01 -22.49
C LEU A 26 6.95 11.86 -21.31
N SER A 27 7.83 12.15 -20.35
CA SER A 27 7.51 13.03 -19.22
C SER A 27 7.35 14.50 -19.68
N ASP A 28 8.23 14.99 -20.56
CA ASP A 28 8.12 16.34 -21.11
C ASP A 28 6.82 16.49 -21.93
N ALA A 29 6.35 15.40 -22.56
CA ALA A 29 5.07 15.33 -23.27
C ALA A 29 3.84 15.09 -22.35
N ARG A 30 4.02 15.01 -21.03
CA ARG A 30 2.98 14.71 -20.05
C ARG A 30 2.24 13.37 -20.26
N VAL A 31 2.93 12.38 -20.83
CA VAL A 31 2.44 11.00 -20.93
C VAL A 31 2.78 10.20 -19.68
N LEU A 32 3.90 10.55 -19.05
CA LEU A 32 4.39 9.94 -17.83
C LEU A 32 4.60 11.00 -16.74
N GLU A 33 4.30 10.60 -15.51
CA GLU A 33 4.71 11.29 -14.30
C GLU A 33 5.96 10.65 -13.73
N ARG A 34 6.84 11.50 -13.19
CA ARG A 34 8.10 11.09 -12.56
C ARG A 34 8.08 11.53 -11.13
N ARG A 35 8.22 10.57 -10.23
CA ARG A 35 8.36 10.83 -8.80
C ARG A 35 9.75 10.40 -8.34
N LYS A 36 10.55 11.39 -7.90
CA LYS A 36 11.84 11.13 -7.30
C LYS A 36 11.64 10.73 -5.83
N GLU A 37 12.33 9.68 -5.41
CA GLU A 37 12.32 9.18 -4.04
C GLU A 37 13.73 8.70 -3.70
N GLY A 38 14.47 9.53 -2.98
CA GLY A 38 15.89 9.34 -2.77
C GLY A 38 16.67 9.25 -4.07
N SER A 39 17.43 8.17 -4.24
CA SER A 39 18.21 7.86 -5.47
C SER A 39 17.35 7.25 -6.59
N TRP A 40 16.11 6.89 -6.32
CA TRP A 40 15.21 6.23 -7.26
C TRP A 40 14.28 7.22 -7.94
N VAL A 41 13.90 6.89 -9.17
CA VAL A 41 12.86 7.60 -9.92
C VAL A 41 11.80 6.59 -10.32
N PHE A 42 10.62 6.73 -9.76
CA PHE A 42 9.44 5.95 -10.11
C PHE A 42 8.63 6.65 -11.20
N LEU A 43 8.00 5.85 -12.02
CA LEU A 43 7.29 6.26 -13.22
C LEU A 43 5.88 5.67 -13.21
N THR A 44 4.91 6.54 -13.48
CA THR A 44 3.51 6.17 -13.68
C THR A 44 3.00 6.80 -14.98
N LEU A 45 1.90 6.29 -15.51
CA LEU A 45 1.15 7.00 -16.54
C LEU A 45 0.55 8.27 -15.94
N ALA A 46 0.59 9.37 -16.68
CA ALA A 46 -0.07 10.60 -16.25
C ALA A 46 -1.59 10.43 -16.30
N ASP A 47 -2.28 11.03 -15.35
CA ASP A 47 -3.74 11.16 -15.36
C ASP A 47 -4.14 12.33 -16.28
N ASP A 48 -3.99 12.11 -17.59
CA ASP A 48 -4.27 13.08 -18.65
C ASP A 48 -5.25 12.47 -19.65
N GLU A 49 -6.34 13.17 -19.92
CA GLU A 49 -7.41 12.75 -20.85
C GLU A 49 -6.89 12.32 -22.23
N ARG A 50 -5.67 12.71 -22.61
CA ARG A 50 -5.03 12.36 -23.88
C ARG A 50 -4.33 11.01 -23.86
N VAL A 51 -4.02 10.48 -22.69
CA VAL A 51 -3.22 9.25 -22.54
C VAL A 51 -4.03 8.03 -22.97
N GLU A 52 -5.26 7.89 -22.52
CA GLU A 52 -6.12 6.75 -22.85
C GLU A 52 -6.43 6.64 -24.36
N PRO A 53 -6.83 7.73 -25.06
CA PRO A 53 -7.01 7.68 -26.52
C PRO A 53 -5.74 7.35 -27.31
N MET A 54 -4.57 7.77 -26.81
CA MET A 54 -3.28 7.44 -27.42
C MET A 54 -3.00 5.93 -27.35
N PHE A 55 -3.25 5.30 -26.21
CA PHE A 55 -3.09 3.86 -26.07
C PHE A 55 -4.09 3.08 -26.93
N ALA A 56 -5.35 3.51 -27.01
CA ALA A 56 -6.34 2.90 -27.88
C ALA A 56 -5.90 2.95 -29.36
N LEU A 57 -5.26 4.05 -29.79
CA LEU A 57 -4.71 4.18 -31.14
C LEU A 57 -3.53 3.24 -31.38
N ILE A 58 -2.61 3.13 -30.41
CA ILE A 58 -1.47 2.20 -30.47
C ILE A 58 -1.98 0.76 -30.59
N ASP A 59 -2.95 0.37 -29.80
CA ASP A 59 -3.54 -0.97 -29.83
C ASP A 59 -4.20 -1.26 -31.17
N ALA A 60 -4.94 -0.30 -31.73
CA ALA A 60 -5.59 -0.43 -33.05
C ALA A 60 -4.60 -0.59 -34.22
N TRP A 61 -3.39 -0.02 -34.09
CA TRP A 61 -2.34 -0.10 -35.12
C TRP A 61 -1.33 -1.22 -34.87
N SER A 62 -1.42 -1.91 -33.73
CA SER A 62 -0.50 -2.97 -33.39
C SER A 62 -0.75 -4.22 -34.21
N ASP A 63 0.27 -4.68 -34.94
CA ASP A 63 0.25 -5.96 -35.65
C ASP A 63 0.60 -7.11 -34.70
N SER A 64 0.55 -8.35 -35.22
CA SER A 64 0.85 -9.56 -34.43
C SER A 64 2.26 -9.58 -33.83
N SER A 65 3.24 -8.94 -34.47
CA SER A 65 4.61 -8.86 -33.99
C SER A 65 4.73 -7.89 -32.81
N THR A 66 4.05 -6.75 -32.87
CA THR A 66 3.96 -5.77 -31.79
C THR A 66 3.20 -6.34 -30.59
N GLN A 67 2.11 -7.07 -30.83
CA GLN A 67 1.37 -7.75 -29.75
C GLN A 67 2.22 -8.80 -29.04
N ALA A 68 3.05 -9.57 -29.79
CA ALA A 68 3.98 -10.52 -29.20
C ALA A 68 5.06 -9.84 -28.33
N LEU A 69 5.54 -8.66 -28.71
CA LEU A 69 6.46 -7.86 -27.88
C LEU A 69 5.77 -7.40 -26.59
N PHE A 70 4.55 -6.87 -26.66
CA PHE A 70 3.79 -6.46 -25.48
C PHE A 70 3.52 -7.62 -24.52
N ALA A 71 3.20 -8.80 -25.06
CA ALA A 71 3.03 -10.00 -24.25
C ALA A 71 4.33 -10.41 -23.55
N SER A 72 5.47 -10.32 -24.24
CA SER A 72 6.79 -10.58 -23.65
C SER A 72 7.16 -9.59 -22.55
N ASP A 73 6.91 -8.30 -22.76
CA ASP A 73 7.18 -7.26 -21.77
C ASP A 73 6.25 -7.39 -20.55
N SER A 74 5.00 -7.78 -20.77
CA SER A 74 4.06 -8.08 -19.69
C SER A 74 4.53 -9.27 -18.84
N ALA A 75 5.01 -10.35 -19.48
CA ALA A 75 5.55 -11.50 -18.76
C ALA A 75 6.79 -11.13 -17.94
N ARG A 76 7.70 -10.28 -18.45
CA ARG A 76 8.86 -9.78 -17.70
C ARG A 76 8.44 -8.88 -16.55
N THR A 77 7.40 -8.07 -16.74
CA THR A 77 6.83 -7.23 -15.67
C THR A 77 6.30 -8.10 -14.53
N GLU A 78 5.59 -9.17 -14.84
CA GLU A 78 5.10 -10.11 -13.81
C GLU A 78 6.25 -10.85 -13.13
N SER A 79 7.34 -11.18 -13.83
CA SER A 79 8.55 -11.76 -13.23
C SER A 79 9.16 -10.81 -12.18
N ILE A 80 9.34 -9.54 -12.52
CA ILE A 80 9.87 -8.52 -11.57
C ILE A 80 8.94 -8.37 -10.37
N ARG A 81 7.63 -8.38 -10.59
CA ARG A 81 6.65 -8.38 -9.49
C ARG A 81 6.85 -9.59 -8.57
N GLY A 82 6.98 -10.78 -9.16
CA GLY A 82 7.22 -12.00 -8.42
C GLY A 82 8.50 -11.94 -7.59
N GLU A 83 9.61 -11.51 -8.19
CA GLU A 83 10.91 -11.39 -7.52
C GLU A 83 10.89 -10.44 -6.32
N ARG A 84 10.25 -9.26 -6.48
CA ARG A 84 10.06 -8.31 -5.38
C ARG A 84 9.22 -8.91 -4.26
N ALA A 85 8.13 -9.55 -4.64
CA ALA A 85 7.21 -10.17 -3.72
C ALA A 85 7.86 -11.31 -2.92
N GLU A 86 8.69 -12.12 -3.58
CA GLU A 86 9.45 -13.19 -2.93
C GLU A 86 10.56 -12.62 -2.04
N ALA A 87 11.23 -11.54 -2.43
CA ALA A 87 12.23 -10.87 -1.61
C ALA A 87 11.62 -10.34 -0.31
N ALA A 88 10.48 -9.65 -0.40
CA ALA A 88 9.72 -9.20 0.77
C ALA A 88 9.28 -10.37 1.65
N ASN A 89 8.74 -11.44 1.05
CA ASN A 89 8.29 -12.62 1.80
C ASN A 89 9.45 -13.31 2.53
N ARG A 90 10.62 -13.44 1.89
CA ARG A 90 11.83 -13.99 2.55
C ARG A 90 12.27 -13.12 3.72
N TYR A 91 12.25 -11.81 3.57
CA TYR A 91 12.58 -10.88 4.65
C TYR A 91 11.64 -11.05 5.84
N PHE A 92 10.33 -10.99 5.62
CA PHE A 92 9.33 -11.14 6.68
C PHE A 92 9.37 -12.51 7.34
N SER A 93 9.50 -13.59 6.56
CA SER A 93 9.60 -14.94 7.13
C SER A 93 10.84 -15.14 7.98
N GLY A 94 11.97 -14.52 7.59
CA GLY A 94 13.22 -14.59 8.35
C GLY A 94 13.22 -13.76 9.63
N HIS A 95 12.37 -12.74 9.73
CA HIS A 95 12.32 -11.82 10.87
C HIS A 95 11.04 -11.92 11.71
N ALA A 96 10.14 -12.87 11.39
CA ALA A 96 8.81 -12.95 12.00
C ALA A 96 8.85 -13.06 13.53
N GLU A 97 9.80 -13.80 14.11
CA GLU A 97 9.92 -13.98 15.55
C GLU A 97 10.43 -12.73 16.30
N VAL A 98 11.15 -11.85 15.62
CA VAL A 98 11.70 -10.60 16.17
C VAL A 98 11.01 -9.36 15.61
N TRP A 99 9.93 -9.56 14.85
CA TRP A 99 9.24 -8.50 14.12
C TRP A 99 8.77 -7.34 15.01
N ASP A 100 8.18 -7.66 16.17
CA ASP A 100 7.71 -6.64 17.12
C ASP A 100 8.87 -5.78 17.65
N GLN A 101 10.10 -6.33 17.74
CA GLN A 101 11.29 -5.58 18.12
C GLN A 101 11.80 -4.69 16.97
N ILE A 102 11.79 -5.19 15.73
CA ILE A 102 12.22 -4.42 14.55
C ILE A 102 11.29 -3.22 14.36
N ARG A 103 9.99 -3.41 14.49
CA ARG A 103 8.99 -2.36 14.34
C ARG A 103 9.18 -1.22 15.36
N SER A 104 9.58 -1.54 16.59
CA SER A 104 9.78 -0.56 17.66
C SER A 104 11.06 0.28 17.54
N LEU A 105 11.96 -0.02 16.59
CA LEU A 105 13.22 0.70 16.43
C LEU A 105 13.02 2.14 15.90
N HIS A 106 11.98 2.39 15.15
CA HIS A 106 11.81 3.67 14.44
C HIS A 106 10.96 4.70 15.19
N ALA A 107 10.04 4.27 16.06
CA ALA A 107 9.24 5.14 16.92
C ALA A 107 8.78 4.38 18.17
N ALA A 108 8.51 5.09 19.26
CA ALA A 108 7.95 4.47 20.46
C ALA A 108 6.55 3.88 20.14
N GLU A 109 6.42 2.56 20.19
CA GLU A 109 5.16 1.88 19.85
C GLU A 109 3.96 2.39 20.62
N THR A 110 4.15 2.69 21.91
CA THR A 110 3.09 3.22 22.79
C THR A 110 2.50 4.52 22.27
N ASP A 111 3.34 5.40 21.72
CA ASP A 111 2.89 6.71 21.22
C ASP A 111 2.12 6.52 19.88
N VAL A 112 2.62 5.64 19.01
CA VAL A 112 1.94 5.30 17.75
C VAL A 112 0.60 4.60 18.02
N GLU A 113 0.57 3.64 18.95
CA GLU A 113 -0.66 2.94 19.34
C GLU A 113 -1.69 3.88 19.98
N GLY A 114 -1.22 4.84 20.79
CA GLY A 114 -2.06 5.88 21.37
C GLY A 114 -2.67 6.80 20.31
N ALA A 115 -1.86 7.27 19.35
CA ALA A 115 -2.34 8.10 18.26
C ALA A 115 -3.32 7.33 17.34
N ILE A 116 -3.09 6.03 17.09
CA ILE A 116 -4.05 5.18 16.36
C ILE A 116 -5.39 5.09 17.12
N ASP A 117 -5.34 4.90 18.45
CA ASP A 117 -6.56 4.84 19.27
C ASP A 117 -7.34 6.16 19.22
N GLU A 118 -6.66 7.30 19.33
CA GLU A 118 -7.25 8.62 19.21
C GLU A 118 -7.83 8.87 17.81
N ALA A 119 -7.07 8.50 16.76
CA ALA A 119 -7.52 8.63 15.38
C ALA A 119 -8.75 7.76 15.07
N LEU A 120 -8.85 6.55 15.62
CA LEU A 120 -10.01 5.67 15.49
C LEU A 120 -11.18 6.11 16.37
N GLY A 121 -10.93 6.91 17.41
CA GLY A 121 -11.91 7.36 18.37
C GLY A 121 -12.42 6.24 19.29
N SER A 122 -13.30 6.59 20.24
CA SER A 122 -13.80 5.64 21.26
C SER A 122 -14.97 4.76 20.79
N GLN A 123 -15.48 4.95 19.58
CA GLN A 123 -16.63 4.23 19.07
C GLN A 123 -16.31 2.78 18.67
N HIS A 124 -17.36 1.98 18.51
CA HIS A 124 -17.26 0.62 18.01
C HIS A 124 -16.78 0.60 16.55
N LEU A 125 -15.80 -0.25 16.24
CA LEU A 125 -15.14 -0.28 14.92
C LEU A 125 -15.91 -1.05 13.84
N GLY A 126 -17.05 -1.67 14.20
CA GLY A 126 -17.81 -2.49 13.27
C GLY A 126 -17.03 -3.71 12.76
N ARG A 127 -17.08 -3.94 11.47
CA ARG A 127 -16.27 -4.95 10.77
C ARG A 127 -14.87 -4.36 10.54
N PHE A 128 -13.95 -4.76 11.40
CA PHE A 128 -12.57 -4.26 11.42
C PHE A 128 -11.66 -5.14 10.57
N VAL A 129 -10.92 -4.55 9.66
CA VAL A 129 -9.95 -5.23 8.81
C VAL A 129 -8.56 -4.62 9.02
N TYR A 130 -7.56 -5.47 9.28
CA TYR A 130 -6.17 -5.08 9.36
C TYR A 130 -5.39 -5.69 8.18
N ILE A 131 -4.92 -4.84 7.27
CA ILE A 131 -4.15 -5.22 6.08
C ILE A 131 -2.66 -5.18 6.42
N GLY A 132 -1.93 -6.26 6.11
CA GLY A 132 -0.56 -6.46 6.56
C GLY A 132 -0.53 -6.74 8.06
N THR A 133 -1.35 -7.70 8.49
CA THR A 133 -1.60 -7.93 9.93
C THR A 133 -0.36 -8.36 10.72
N GLY A 134 0.69 -8.85 10.05
CA GLY A 134 1.90 -9.30 10.69
C GLY A 134 1.61 -10.29 11.82
N THR A 135 2.18 -10.03 13.00
CA THR A 135 1.95 -10.80 14.23
C THR A 135 0.62 -10.50 14.93
N GLY A 136 -0.27 -9.67 14.33
CA GLY A 136 -1.63 -9.43 14.83
C GLY A 136 -1.78 -8.30 15.85
N ARG A 137 -0.78 -7.44 16.04
CA ARG A 137 -0.77 -6.43 17.11
C ARG A 137 -1.98 -5.50 17.09
N MET A 138 -2.38 -4.97 15.92
CA MET A 138 -3.56 -4.09 15.85
C MET A 138 -4.87 -4.83 16.13
N ILE A 139 -4.95 -6.13 15.81
CA ILE A 139 -6.11 -6.95 16.19
C ILE A 139 -6.12 -7.19 17.70
N GLU A 140 -4.97 -7.40 18.32
CA GLU A 140 -4.85 -7.55 19.78
C GLU A 140 -5.39 -6.31 20.49
N LEU A 141 -5.04 -5.11 20.02
CA LEU A 141 -5.45 -3.85 20.63
C LEU A 141 -6.91 -3.47 20.33
N PHE A 142 -7.33 -3.58 19.09
CA PHE A 142 -8.57 -2.99 18.60
C PHE A 142 -9.66 -4.03 18.28
N GLY A 143 -9.31 -5.30 18.15
CA GLY A 143 -10.25 -6.39 17.92
C GLY A 143 -11.39 -6.47 18.96
N PRO A 144 -11.14 -6.26 20.26
CA PRO A 144 -12.21 -6.23 21.28
C PRO A 144 -13.28 -5.15 21.05
N ARG A 145 -12.97 -4.11 20.27
CA ARG A 145 -13.93 -3.03 19.89
C ARG A 145 -14.65 -3.30 18.58
N ALA A 146 -14.40 -4.44 17.95
CA ALA A 146 -14.99 -4.80 16.65
C ALA A 146 -16.11 -5.83 16.82
N SER A 147 -17.12 -5.80 15.94
CA SER A 147 -18.08 -6.89 15.80
C SER A 147 -17.47 -8.12 15.12
N GLN A 148 -16.48 -7.87 14.28
CA GLN A 148 -15.67 -8.88 13.60
C GLN A 148 -14.28 -8.29 13.34
N ALA A 149 -13.23 -9.01 13.70
CA ALA A 149 -11.86 -8.64 13.41
C ALA A 149 -11.26 -9.59 12.37
N ILE A 150 -10.74 -9.04 11.27
CA ILE A 150 -10.13 -9.79 10.18
C ILE A 150 -8.71 -9.28 9.98
N GLY A 151 -7.73 -10.18 10.03
CA GLY A 151 -6.34 -9.90 9.69
C GLY A 151 -5.98 -10.52 8.35
N ILE A 152 -5.34 -9.75 7.49
CA ILE A 152 -4.87 -10.22 6.18
C ILE A 152 -3.37 -9.98 6.10
N ASP A 153 -2.62 -11.01 5.76
CA ASP A 153 -1.19 -10.93 5.52
C ASP A 153 -0.80 -11.88 4.38
N ARG A 154 0.27 -11.54 3.70
CA ARG A 154 0.84 -12.38 2.65
C ARG A 154 1.65 -13.53 3.22
N SER A 155 2.33 -13.30 4.35
CA SER A 155 3.20 -14.25 5.02
C SER A 155 2.41 -15.24 5.87
N SER A 156 2.46 -16.54 5.51
CA SER A 156 1.88 -17.62 6.30
C SER A 156 2.53 -17.73 7.68
N GLU A 157 3.82 -17.41 7.80
CA GLU A 157 4.56 -17.43 9.08
C GLU A 157 4.06 -16.35 10.02
N MET A 158 3.88 -15.12 9.54
CA MET A 158 3.28 -14.04 10.32
C MET A 158 1.89 -14.42 10.82
N LEU A 159 1.05 -14.98 9.95
CA LEU A 159 -0.29 -15.44 10.34
C LEU A 159 -0.27 -16.58 11.35
N ARG A 160 0.73 -17.46 11.28
CA ARG A 160 0.91 -18.54 12.28
C ARG A 160 1.19 -17.94 13.65
N LEU A 161 2.11 -16.98 13.74
CA LEU A 161 2.43 -16.28 15.00
C LEU A 161 1.23 -15.49 15.52
N ALA A 162 0.54 -14.76 14.62
CA ALA A 162 -0.67 -14.02 14.98
C ALA A 162 -1.75 -14.92 15.59
N ARG A 163 -1.98 -16.12 15.02
CA ARG A 163 -2.94 -17.10 15.59
C ARG A 163 -2.60 -17.45 17.02
N VAL A 164 -1.36 -17.87 17.26
CA VAL A 164 -0.91 -18.26 18.61
C VAL A 164 -1.08 -17.10 19.59
N LYS A 165 -0.68 -15.88 19.20
CA LYS A 165 -0.75 -14.69 20.05
C LYS A 165 -2.19 -14.30 20.37
N LEU A 166 -3.07 -14.25 19.37
CA LEU A 166 -4.46 -13.84 19.55
C LEU A 166 -5.29 -14.89 20.28
N GLU A 167 -5.03 -16.19 20.06
CA GLU A 167 -5.64 -17.28 20.83
C GLU A 167 -5.23 -17.21 22.31
N ALA A 168 -3.95 -16.98 22.60
CA ALA A 168 -3.47 -16.82 23.98
C ALA A 168 -4.07 -15.59 24.68
N ALA A 169 -4.36 -14.51 23.93
CA ALA A 169 -5.04 -13.33 24.42
C ALA A 169 -6.58 -13.47 24.50
N GLY A 170 -7.15 -14.58 24.03
CA GLY A 170 -8.60 -14.81 24.00
C GLY A 170 -9.36 -13.93 23.02
N ILE A 171 -8.69 -13.45 21.97
CA ILE A 171 -9.26 -12.52 20.99
C ILE A 171 -9.80 -13.29 19.78
N ALA A 172 -11.11 -13.21 19.56
CA ALA A 172 -11.75 -13.81 18.41
C ALA A 172 -11.40 -13.02 17.13
N SER A 173 -10.77 -13.71 16.16
CA SER A 173 -10.37 -13.08 14.90
C SER A 173 -10.38 -14.09 13.75
N SER A 174 -10.47 -13.57 12.51
CA SER A 174 -10.34 -14.34 11.28
C SER A 174 -9.05 -13.94 10.57
N LEU A 175 -8.06 -14.81 10.54
CA LEU A 175 -6.79 -14.55 9.86
C LEU A 175 -6.77 -15.23 8.49
N ARG A 176 -6.49 -14.46 7.45
CA ARG A 176 -6.53 -14.91 6.05
C ARG A 176 -5.23 -14.56 5.35
N GLN A 177 -4.71 -15.52 4.59
CA GLN A 177 -3.63 -15.21 3.67
C GLN A 177 -4.20 -14.48 2.46
N GLY A 178 -3.57 -13.34 2.08
CA GLY A 178 -4.02 -12.53 0.96
C GLY A 178 -3.03 -11.46 0.57
N ASP A 179 -3.23 -10.92 -0.63
CA ASP A 179 -2.44 -9.81 -1.18
C ASP A 179 -3.20 -8.49 -0.95
N MET A 180 -2.50 -7.43 -0.55
CA MET A 180 -3.08 -6.10 -0.35
C MET A 180 -3.67 -5.48 -1.62
N TYR A 181 -3.28 -5.99 -2.80
CA TYR A 181 -3.79 -5.54 -4.11
C TYR A 181 -5.03 -6.31 -4.58
N SER A 182 -5.38 -7.42 -3.90
CA SER A 182 -6.53 -8.27 -4.21
C SER A 182 -6.98 -8.96 -2.92
N LEU A 183 -7.70 -8.22 -2.09
CA LEU A 183 -8.13 -8.70 -0.78
C LEU A 183 -9.21 -9.79 -0.93
N PRO A 184 -9.14 -10.90 -0.17
CA PRO A 184 -10.14 -11.95 -0.19
C PRO A 184 -11.42 -11.54 0.56
N LEU A 185 -11.94 -10.37 0.23
CA LEU A 185 -13.09 -9.74 0.84
C LEU A 185 -14.02 -9.16 -0.23
N ALA A 186 -15.32 -9.19 0.04
CA ALA A 186 -16.32 -8.59 -0.83
C ALA A 186 -16.26 -7.05 -0.77
N ASP A 187 -16.81 -6.40 -1.80
CA ASP A 187 -16.99 -4.95 -1.82
C ASP A 187 -17.82 -4.51 -0.60
N GLN A 188 -17.46 -3.38 -0.03
CA GLN A 188 -18.21 -2.73 1.05
C GLN A 188 -18.45 -3.64 2.27
N SER A 189 -17.52 -4.56 2.54
CA SER A 189 -17.62 -5.55 3.62
C SER A 189 -16.90 -5.16 4.90
N ALA A 190 -16.24 -3.99 4.98
CA ALA A 190 -15.56 -3.47 6.15
C ALA A 190 -16.07 -2.08 6.53
N ASP A 191 -16.12 -1.80 7.83
CA ASP A 191 -16.50 -0.49 8.37
C ASP A 191 -15.27 0.33 8.79
N THR A 192 -14.21 -0.36 9.25
CA THR A 192 -12.93 0.24 9.60
C THR A 192 -11.80 -0.61 9.02
N ILE A 193 -10.88 0.03 8.32
CA ILE A 193 -9.67 -0.61 7.78
C ILE A 193 -8.44 0.10 8.33
N VAL A 194 -7.44 -0.65 8.77
CA VAL A 194 -6.13 -0.14 9.16
C VAL A 194 -5.06 -0.77 8.28
N ILE A 195 -4.13 0.07 7.81
CA ILE A 195 -2.86 -0.32 7.19
C ILE A 195 -1.77 0.33 8.04
N HIS A 196 -0.94 -0.48 8.72
CA HIS A 196 0.05 0.04 9.64
C HIS A 196 1.45 -0.48 9.30
N GLN A 197 2.35 0.42 8.92
CA GLN A 197 3.75 0.15 8.56
C GLN A 197 3.91 -0.97 7.52
N VAL A 198 3.17 -0.88 6.43
CA VAL A 198 3.13 -1.88 5.35
C VAL A 198 3.28 -1.23 3.97
N LEU A 199 2.80 0.00 3.78
CA LEU A 199 2.81 0.62 2.45
C LEU A 199 4.22 0.94 1.96
N HIS A 200 5.19 1.16 2.85
CA HIS A 200 6.59 1.36 2.44
C HIS A 200 7.22 0.10 1.81
N TYR A 201 6.61 -1.07 1.95
CA TYR A 201 6.94 -2.30 1.21
C TYR A 201 6.13 -2.46 -0.09
N ALA A 202 5.16 -1.58 -0.34
CA ALA A 202 4.29 -1.69 -1.48
C ALA A 202 4.94 -1.15 -2.76
N HIS A 203 4.82 -1.89 -3.88
CA HIS A 203 5.26 -1.36 -5.18
C HIS A 203 4.29 -0.34 -5.74
N SER A 204 3.00 -0.45 -5.39
CA SER A 204 1.93 0.44 -5.83
C SER A 204 1.03 0.79 -4.64
N PRO A 205 1.46 1.72 -3.76
CA PRO A 205 0.66 2.13 -2.61
C PRO A 205 -0.74 2.61 -2.99
N ALA A 206 -0.85 3.36 -4.10
CA ALA A 206 -2.14 3.80 -4.64
C ALA A 206 -3.11 2.64 -4.93
N ALA A 207 -2.61 1.53 -5.51
CA ALA A 207 -3.44 0.35 -5.78
C ALA A 207 -3.89 -0.35 -4.48
N ALA A 208 -3.04 -0.39 -3.45
CA ALA A 208 -3.41 -0.93 -2.14
C ALA A 208 -4.48 -0.08 -1.46
N ILE A 209 -4.37 1.25 -1.53
CA ILE A 209 -5.39 2.18 -1.03
C ILE A 209 -6.70 2.03 -1.80
N ALA A 210 -6.66 1.92 -3.13
CA ALA A 210 -7.85 1.70 -3.96
C ALA A 210 -8.56 0.38 -3.62
N GLU A 211 -7.79 -0.69 -3.40
CA GLU A 211 -8.34 -1.99 -3.00
C GLU A 211 -8.94 -1.95 -1.57
N ALA A 212 -8.29 -1.28 -0.63
CA ALA A 212 -8.86 -1.02 0.69
C ALA A 212 -10.17 -0.22 0.58
N ALA A 213 -10.20 0.82 -0.28
CA ALA A 213 -11.40 1.61 -0.51
C ALA A 213 -12.53 0.80 -1.17
N ARG A 214 -12.22 -0.19 -2.04
CA ARG A 214 -13.23 -1.12 -2.61
C ARG A 214 -13.95 -1.88 -1.48
N VAL A 215 -13.18 -2.43 -0.56
CA VAL A 215 -13.68 -3.25 0.56
C VAL A 215 -14.38 -2.39 1.62
N LEU A 216 -14.03 -1.12 1.75
CA LEU A 216 -14.60 -0.21 2.73
C LEU A 216 -16.07 0.14 2.39
N ALA A 217 -16.95 0.03 3.38
CA ALA A 217 -18.36 0.41 3.25
C ALA A 217 -18.52 1.95 3.13
N PRO A 218 -19.61 2.45 2.54
CA PRO A 218 -19.94 3.87 2.58
C PRO A 218 -20.03 4.38 4.03
N GLY A 219 -19.38 5.49 4.31
CA GLY A 219 -19.23 6.03 5.67
C GLY A 219 -18.14 5.36 6.51
N GLY A 220 -17.48 4.34 5.97
CA GLY A 220 -16.38 3.65 6.65
C GLY A 220 -15.08 4.46 6.66
N THR A 221 -14.16 4.07 7.53
CA THR A 221 -12.89 4.74 7.80
C THR A 221 -11.69 3.89 7.35
N LEU A 222 -10.79 4.48 6.59
CA LEU A 222 -9.45 3.95 6.31
C LEU A 222 -8.42 4.76 7.10
N LEU A 223 -7.63 4.09 7.92
CA LEU A 223 -6.47 4.65 8.61
C LEU A 223 -5.20 4.02 8.04
N VAL A 224 -4.33 4.86 7.48
CA VAL A 224 -2.98 4.49 7.07
C VAL A 224 -2.00 5.09 8.06
N VAL A 225 -1.09 4.27 8.57
CA VAL A 225 -0.01 4.67 9.47
C VAL A 225 1.29 4.20 8.87
N ASP A 226 2.16 5.13 8.49
CA ASP A 226 3.43 4.81 7.86
C ASP A 226 4.42 5.97 8.04
N PHE A 227 5.60 5.90 7.45
CA PHE A 227 6.62 6.92 7.60
C PHE A 227 6.34 8.14 6.72
N ALA A 228 6.61 9.34 7.26
CA ALA A 228 6.77 10.54 6.46
C ALA A 228 7.95 10.36 5.49
N ALA A 229 7.94 11.10 4.38
CA ALA A 229 9.03 11.05 3.41
C ALA A 229 10.39 11.36 4.07
N HIS A 230 11.40 10.55 3.77
CA HIS A 230 12.75 10.65 4.33
C HIS A 230 13.83 10.24 3.30
N GLU A 231 15.12 10.46 3.62
CA GLU A 231 16.24 10.17 2.72
C GLU A 231 17.13 9.01 3.22
N ARG A 232 16.65 8.17 4.15
CA ARG A 232 17.40 7.04 4.73
C ARG A 232 17.50 5.88 3.73
N GLU A 233 18.38 6.01 2.72
CA GLU A 233 18.58 5.02 1.65
C GLU A 233 19.04 3.64 2.16
N GLU A 234 19.72 3.59 3.31
CA GLU A 234 20.17 2.33 3.92
C GLU A 234 19.03 1.38 4.22
N LEU A 235 17.84 1.89 4.54
CA LEU A 235 16.65 1.06 4.85
C LEU A 235 16.17 0.21 3.66
N ARG A 236 16.56 0.58 2.44
CA ARG A 236 16.28 -0.25 1.27
C ARG A 236 17.03 -1.58 1.31
N THR A 237 18.21 -1.59 1.92
CA THR A 237 19.09 -2.77 1.99
C THR A 237 18.99 -3.49 3.32
N THR A 238 18.83 -2.76 4.43
CA THR A 238 18.77 -3.34 5.77
C THR A 238 17.37 -3.85 6.09
N ASP A 239 16.31 -3.11 5.72
CA ASP A 239 14.93 -3.35 6.14
C ASP A 239 13.98 -3.60 4.97
N ALA A 240 14.51 -3.83 3.78
CA ALA A 240 13.76 -4.13 2.56
C ALA A 240 12.71 -3.05 2.16
N HIS A 241 12.90 -1.80 2.58
CA HIS A 241 12.01 -0.71 2.19
C HIS A 241 12.05 -0.50 0.67
N ILE A 242 10.91 -0.53 0.03
CA ILE A 242 10.73 -0.15 -1.38
C ILE A 242 10.54 1.37 -1.47
N ARG A 243 9.85 1.95 -0.49
CA ARG A 243 9.55 3.38 -0.39
C ARG A 243 10.24 3.99 0.81
N LEU A 244 10.70 5.23 0.66
CA LEU A 244 11.30 6.00 1.74
C LEU A 244 10.26 6.97 2.33
N GLY A 245 9.12 6.42 2.77
CA GLY A 245 8.00 7.16 3.32
C GLY A 245 7.17 7.89 2.27
N PHE A 246 6.27 8.74 2.72
CA PHE A 246 5.24 9.37 1.88
C PHE A 246 5.03 10.82 2.24
N GLU A 247 4.92 11.68 1.21
CA GLU A 247 4.49 13.06 1.34
C GLU A 247 2.97 13.13 1.51
N ASP A 248 2.49 14.09 2.30
CA ASP A 248 1.06 14.27 2.58
C ASP A 248 0.24 14.53 1.31
N GLU A 249 0.74 15.34 0.38
CA GLU A 249 0.09 15.65 -0.87
C GLU A 249 -0.07 14.40 -1.75
N VAL A 250 0.92 13.52 -1.76
CA VAL A 250 0.88 12.27 -2.51
C VAL A 250 -0.17 11.33 -1.92
N MET A 251 -0.19 11.20 -0.59
CA MET A 251 -1.21 10.40 0.11
C MET A 251 -2.61 10.97 -0.12
N ALA A 252 -2.78 12.29 -0.03
CA ALA A 252 -4.05 12.95 -0.28
C ALA A 252 -4.57 12.70 -1.71
N GLY A 253 -3.67 12.71 -2.70
CA GLY A 253 -3.99 12.36 -4.09
C GLY A 253 -4.48 10.94 -4.24
N TRP A 254 -3.82 9.95 -3.61
CA TRP A 254 -4.24 8.54 -3.66
C TRP A 254 -5.58 8.29 -2.96
N PHE A 255 -5.81 8.91 -1.80
CA PHE A 255 -7.09 8.83 -1.10
C PHE A 255 -8.21 9.43 -1.94
N ALA A 256 -8.01 10.62 -2.51
CA ALA A 256 -9.00 11.27 -3.36
C ALA A 256 -9.33 10.43 -4.60
N SER A 257 -8.33 9.88 -5.28
CA SER A 257 -8.50 8.99 -6.45
C SER A 257 -9.26 7.71 -6.09
N ALA A 258 -9.15 7.24 -4.85
CA ALA A 258 -9.90 6.09 -4.32
C ALA A 258 -11.30 6.46 -3.79
N GLY A 259 -11.74 7.72 -3.93
CA GLY A 259 -13.03 8.20 -3.43
C GLY A 259 -13.11 8.38 -1.91
N LEU A 260 -11.97 8.56 -1.27
CA LEU A 260 -11.83 8.83 0.16
C LEU A 260 -11.49 10.31 0.39
N LYS A 261 -12.02 10.88 1.45
CA LYS A 261 -11.66 12.22 1.91
C LYS A 261 -10.83 12.11 3.17
N ILE A 262 -9.58 12.60 3.15
CA ILE A 262 -8.77 12.74 4.36
C ILE A 262 -9.42 13.78 5.27
N ASP A 263 -9.62 13.42 6.52
CA ASP A 263 -10.18 14.27 7.56
C ASP A 263 -9.27 14.44 8.79
N HIS A 264 -8.17 13.66 8.85
CA HIS A 264 -7.15 13.77 9.91
C HIS A 264 -5.78 13.38 9.36
N VAL A 265 -4.77 14.19 9.69
CA VAL A 265 -3.34 13.90 9.47
C VAL A 265 -2.61 14.26 10.74
N GLU A 266 -1.74 13.37 11.21
CA GLU A 266 -0.94 13.59 12.42
C GLU A 266 0.47 13.05 12.21
N HIS A 267 1.47 13.83 12.62
CA HIS A 267 2.89 13.50 12.54
C HIS A 267 3.44 13.24 13.93
N LEU A 268 3.98 12.05 14.15
CA LEU A 268 4.65 11.66 15.40
C LEU A 268 6.15 11.78 15.22
N GLU A 269 6.70 12.88 15.71
CA GLU A 269 8.12 13.17 15.70
C GLU A 269 8.80 12.61 16.96
N GLY A 270 10.14 12.51 16.94
CA GLY A 270 10.94 12.15 18.14
C GLY A 270 11.58 10.78 18.07
N GLY A 271 11.26 9.96 17.07
CA GLY A 271 11.98 8.73 16.72
C GLY A 271 13.07 8.94 15.66
N GLU A 272 13.68 7.85 15.18
CA GLU A 272 14.60 7.89 14.03
C GLU A 272 13.90 8.30 12.75
N LEU A 273 12.63 7.97 12.61
CA LEU A 273 11.74 8.34 11.52
C LEU A 273 10.47 8.99 12.09
N THR A 274 9.93 9.97 11.39
CA THR A 274 8.59 10.50 11.69
C THR A 274 7.54 9.50 11.21
N VAL A 275 6.67 9.06 12.10
CA VAL A 275 5.49 8.26 11.75
C VAL A 275 4.33 9.19 11.50
N THR A 276 3.61 8.98 10.41
CA THR A 276 2.45 9.79 10.05
C THR A 276 1.19 8.92 9.95
N LEU A 277 0.11 9.45 10.48
CA LEU A 277 -1.23 8.90 10.41
C LEU A 277 -2.05 9.69 9.39
N TRP A 278 -2.65 9.02 8.43
CA TRP A 278 -3.62 9.60 7.48
C TRP A 278 -4.94 8.86 7.63
N ARG A 279 -5.97 9.55 8.13
CA ARG A 279 -7.31 9.00 8.21
C ARG A 279 -8.20 9.59 7.12
N GLY A 280 -8.88 8.72 6.40
CA GLY A 280 -9.85 9.12 5.40
C GLY A 280 -11.17 8.37 5.53
N VAL A 281 -12.24 9.03 5.13
CA VAL A 281 -13.61 8.52 5.20
C VAL A 281 -14.18 8.37 3.80
N LYS A 282 -14.84 7.24 3.54
CA LYS A 282 -15.59 7.00 2.31
C LYS A 282 -16.92 7.73 2.36
N ALA A 283 -17.27 8.44 1.30
CA ALA A 283 -18.54 9.16 1.26
C ALA A 283 -19.75 8.25 1.57
N ALA A 284 -20.61 8.67 2.50
CA ALA A 284 -21.86 7.95 2.78
C ALA A 284 -22.81 8.07 1.58
N ILE A 285 -23.51 6.99 1.25
CA ILE A 285 -24.56 7.04 0.23
C ILE A 285 -25.68 7.93 0.79
N ARG A 286 -25.85 9.12 0.23
CA ARG A 286 -27.05 9.93 0.53
C ARG A 286 -28.28 9.17 0.03
N GLN A 287 -29.05 8.58 0.94
CA GLN A 287 -30.39 8.12 0.60
C GLN A 287 -31.15 9.34 0.05
N ARG A 288 -31.44 9.35 -1.25
CA ARG A 288 -32.46 10.27 -1.79
C ARG A 288 -33.74 9.91 -1.05
N ARG A 289 -34.15 10.75 -0.10
CA ARG A 289 -35.53 10.69 0.40
C ARG A 289 -36.42 10.85 -0.84
N ALA A 290 -37.16 9.80 -1.18
CA ALA A 290 -38.28 9.89 -2.11
C ALA A 290 -39.26 10.89 -1.52
N ALA A 291 -39.50 11.97 -2.25
CA ALA A 291 -40.50 12.97 -1.95
C ALA A 291 -41.89 12.43 -2.36
#